data_9b452c40a550ca17562edd8b19c02a3a
#
_entry.id   9b452c40a550ca17562edd8b19c02a3a
#
_cell.length_a   1.000
_cell.length_b   1.000
_cell.length_c   1.000
_cell.angle_alpha   90.00
_cell.angle_beta   90.00
_cell.angle_gamma   90.00
#
_symmetry.space_group_name_H-M   'P 1'
#
loop_
_entity.id
_entity.type
_entity.pdbx_description
1 polymer ?
#
loop_
_entity_poly.entity_id
_entity_poly.type
_entity_poly.pdbx_seq_one_letter_code
_entity_poly.pdbx_strand_id
1 'polypeptide(L)'
;MFQSIKRLPPDPILGLSDTFKKDTNPNKIDLGAGVYKDANSNTPIVSAIKKAEQKLWETEGSKSYIAQAGPEGFNYQIAAMILGEDNAALKEQRAISILTPGGSGALRVIAEFVNANFPGTRTWISAPTWGNHLPLLGSAGLNLVEYPYYNYDKHEIDFDQMMNTLKQATIGDLVLVHGCCHNPCGGDLSKEQWMAFTEAAERQGFTPFIDLAYQGLGDGLEADVYGVRLLSEKLPEVIVASSCSKNFGLYRERTGAVTLIGESVDQVNASTSQILSIARQIYSIA
;
A
#
# COMPACT_ATOMS: atom_id res chain seq x y z
N MET A 1 1.18 30.24 22.24
CA MET A 1 0.89 29.26 21.16
C MET A 1 0.87 27.83 21.70
N PHE A 2 1.99 27.29 22.19
CA PHE A 2 2.03 25.87 22.64
C PHE A 2 1.29 25.57 23.94
N GLN A 3 0.96 26.58 24.77
CA GLN A 3 0.25 26.42 26.05
C GLN A 3 -1.18 25.86 25.91
N SER A 4 -1.80 26.05 24.74
CA SER A 4 -3.16 25.55 24.43
C SER A 4 -3.18 24.13 23.85
N ILE A 5 -2.02 23.55 23.58
CA ILE A 5 -1.94 22.21 22.96
C ILE A 5 -2.17 21.14 24.03
N LYS A 6 -3.17 20.31 23.82
CA LYS A 6 -3.45 19.15 24.66
C LYS A 6 -2.57 17.97 24.23
N ARG A 7 -2.02 17.26 25.23
CA ARG A 7 -1.27 16.02 24.96
C ARG A 7 -2.22 14.95 24.43
N LEU A 8 -1.84 14.35 23.30
CA LEU A 8 -2.52 13.16 22.76
C LEU A 8 -2.07 11.91 23.52
N PRO A 9 -2.92 10.86 23.60
CA PRO A 9 -2.50 9.57 24.11
C PRO A 9 -1.37 8.99 23.26
N PRO A 10 -0.53 8.09 23.80
CA PRO A 10 0.44 7.34 23.01
C PRO A 10 -0.25 6.55 21.88
N ASP A 11 0.45 6.31 20.79
CA ASP A 11 -0.02 5.41 19.75
C ASP A 11 -0.34 4.03 20.35
N PRO A 12 -1.52 3.45 20.08
CA PRO A 12 -1.96 2.21 20.71
C PRO A 12 -1.09 0.99 20.38
N ILE A 13 -0.37 1.01 19.27
CA ILE A 13 0.50 -0.09 18.84
C ILE A 13 1.96 0.21 19.21
N LEU A 14 2.49 1.35 18.76
CA LEU A 14 3.90 1.70 18.99
C LEU A 14 4.19 2.00 20.46
N GLY A 15 3.21 2.50 21.21
CA GLY A 15 3.31 2.72 22.66
C GLY A 15 3.46 1.43 23.49
N LEU A 16 3.04 0.27 22.97
CA LEU A 16 3.20 -1.02 23.63
C LEU A 16 4.67 -1.43 23.80
N SER A 17 5.55 -1.03 22.88
CA SER A 17 6.98 -1.35 22.96
C SER A 17 7.64 -0.82 24.22
N ASP A 18 7.25 0.37 24.70
CA ASP A 18 7.77 0.94 25.93
C ASP A 18 7.24 0.22 27.18
N THR A 19 5.98 -0.19 27.15
CA THR A 19 5.36 -0.99 28.21
C THR A 19 6.02 -2.37 28.28
N PHE A 20 6.21 -3.02 27.14
CA PHE A 20 6.91 -4.31 27.06
C PHE A 20 8.34 -4.25 27.62
N LYS A 21 9.12 -3.21 27.29
CA LYS A 21 10.48 -3.05 27.81
C LYS A 21 10.52 -2.92 29.33
N LYS A 22 9.51 -2.28 29.94
CA LYS A 22 9.40 -2.06 31.40
C LYS A 22 8.86 -3.25 32.14
N ASP A 23 8.18 -4.18 31.48
CA ASP A 23 7.67 -5.42 32.09
C ASP A 23 8.84 -6.31 32.49
N THR A 24 8.85 -6.77 33.75
CA THR A 24 9.89 -7.65 34.32
C THR A 24 9.56 -9.13 34.20
N ASN A 25 8.39 -9.50 33.67
CA ASN A 25 8.01 -10.90 33.50
C ASN A 25 8.98 -11.62 32.54
N PRO A 26 9.69 -12.68 32.96
CA PRO A 26 10.63 -13.40 32.09
C PRO A 26 9.96 -14.16 30.96
N ASN A 27 8.66 -14.44 31.06
CA ASN A 27 7.88 -15.16 30.06
C ASN A 27 7.08 -14.22 29.14
N LYS A 28 7.39 -12.92 29.15
CA LYS A 28 6.70 -11.95 28.27
C LYS A 28 7.01 -12.22 26.80
N ILE A 29 5.99 -12.01 25.94
CA ILE A 29 6.08 -12.13 24.50
C ILE A 29 5.75 -10.77 23.88
N ASP A 30 6.65 -10.26 23.03
CA ASP A 30 6.44 -9.00 22.32
C ASP A 30 5.63 -9.22 21.05
N LEU A 31 4.37 -8.82 21.08
CA LEU A 31 3.44 -8.81 19.97
C LEU A 31 3.08 -7.37 19.53
N GLY A 32 3.82 -6.36 20.02
CA GLY A 32 3.51 -4.95 19.75
C GLY A 32 3.82 -4.51 18.33
N ALA A 33 5.05 -4.67 17.89
CA ALA A 33 5.45 -4.27 16.55
C ALA A 33 5.31 -5.45 15.57
N GLY A 34 4.60 -5.24 14.46
CA GLY A 34 4.43 -6.22 13.39
C GLY A 34 5.68 -6.38 12.53
N VAL A 35 6.76 -6.91 13.10
CA VAL A 35 8.01 -7.26 12.40
C VAL A 35 8.26 -8.76 12.50
N TYR A 36 8.86 -9.32 11.44
CA TYR A 36 9.29 -10.72 11.48
C TYR A 36 10.33 -10.94 12.58
N LYS A 37 10.17 -12.00 13.35
CA LYS A 37 11.15 -12.46 14.35
C LYS A 37 11.47 -13.92 14.14
N ASP A 38 12.77 -14.25 14.18
CA ASP A 38 13.24 -15.64 14.18
C ASP A 38 13.01 -16.32 15.53
N ALA A 39 13.41 -17.61 15.62
CA ALA A 39 13.28 -18.40 16.87
C ALA A 39 14.02 -17.79 18.07
N ASN A 40 14.99 -16.91 17.83
CA ASN A 40 15.76 -16.21 18.86
C ASN A 40 15.24 -14.77 19.12
N SER A 41 14.04 -14.44 18.61
CA SER A 41 13.43 -13.11 18.69
C SER A 41 14.23 -11.99 17.99
N ASN A 42 15.11 -12.32 17.04
CA ASN A 42 15.81 -11.36 16.22
C ASN A 42 15.02 -11.05 14.94
N THR A 43 15.19 -9.84 14.42
CA THR A 43 14.73 -9.45 13.09
C THR A 43 15.93 -9.49 12.14
N PRO A 44 16.16 -10.61 11.41
CA PRO A 44 17.33 -10.75 10.55
C PRO A 44 17.22 -9.85 9.32
N ILE A 45 18.36 -9.39 8.83
CA ILE A 45 18.43 -8.72 7.54
C ILE A 45 18.49 -9.79 6.46
N VAL A 46 17.62 -9.67 5.45
CA VAL A 46 17.55 -10.59 4.30
C VAL A 46 18.90 -10.61 3.58
N SER A 47 19.40 -11.80 3.22
CA SER A 47 20.73 -11.96 2.62
C SER A 47 20.90 -11.19 1.31
N ALA A 48 19.85 -11.06 0.50
CA ALA A 48 19.86 -10.25 -0.72
C ALA A 48 20.08 -8.76 -0.41
N ILE A 49 19.48 -8.26 0.67
CA ILE A 49 19.66 -6.87 1.12
C ILE A 49 21.10 -6.64 1.56
N LYS A 50 21.69 -7.56 2.35
CA LYS A 50 23.10 -7.47 2.74
C LYS A 50 24.04 -7.37 1.52
N LYS A 51 23.80 -8.18 0.50
CA LYS A 51 24.58 -8.14 -0.75
C LYS A 51 24.38 -6.83 -1.52
N ALA A 52 23.15 -6.32 -1.55
CA ALA A 52 22.84 -5.06 -2.20
C ALA A 52 23.49 -3.87 -1.49
N GLU A 53 23.45 -3.83 -0.14
CA GLU A 53 24.13 -2.82 0.67
C GLU A 53 25.64 -2.82 0.42
N GLN A 54 26.27 -4.00 0.41
CA GLN A 54 27.69 -4.13 0.11
C GLN A 54 28.00 -3.61 -1.29
N LYS A 55 27.25 -4.02 -2.31
CA LYS A 55 27.44 -3.55 -3.68
C LYS A 55 27.26 -2.04 -3.78
N LEU A 56 26.25 -1.49 -3.13
CA LEU A 56 25.98 -0.05 -3.10
C LEU A 56 27.18 0.70 -2.48
N TRP A 57 27.68 0.22 -1.33
CA TRP A 57 28.83 0.80 -0.66
C TRP A 57 30.09 0.80 -1.56
N GLU A 58 30.30 -0.27 -2.35
CA GLU A 58 31.45 -0.40 -3.25
C GLU A 58 31.33 0.48 -4.52
N THR A 59 30.13 0.74 -4.99
CA THR A 59 29.90 1.34 -6.33
C THR A 59 29.30 2.75 -6.29
N GLU A 60 28.73 3.16 -5.16
CA GLU A 60 28.12 4.48 -5.05
C GLU A 60 29.16 5.59 -5.00
N GLY A 61 29.17 6.44 -6.02
CA GLY A 61 30.13 7.55 -6.16
C GLY A 61 29.63 8.91 -5.66
N SER A 62 28.34 9.01 -5.26
CA SER A 62 27.75 10.30 -4.89
C SER A 62 26.54 10.13 -3.99
N LYS A 63 26.31 11.11 -3.12
CA LYS A 63 25.10 11.30 -2.31
C LYS A 63 24.26 12.49 -2.80
N SER A 64 24.42 12.87 -4.07
CA SER A 64 23.58 13.91 -4.68
C SER A 64 22.12 13.50 -4.73
N TYR A 65 21.23 14.48 -4.84
CA TYR A 65 19.81 14.22 -5.05
C TYR A 65 19.58 13.38 -6.31
N ILE A 66 18.71 12.41 -6.21
CA ILE A 66 18.25 11.58 -7.32
C ILE A 66 17.05 12.22 -8.04
N ALA A 67 16.57 11.59 -9.12
CA ALA A 67 15.33 12.00 -9.78
C ALA A 67 14.13 11.97 -8.80
N GLN A 68 13.22 12.90 -8.95
CA GLN A 68 12.07 13.08 -8.04
C GLN A 68 11.18 11.83 -7.97
N ALA A 69 11.03 11.10 -9.08
CA ALA A 69 10.29 9.85 -9.12
C ALA A 69 11.04 8.67 -8.47
N GLY A 70 12.30 8.86 -8.08
CA GLY A 70 13.19 7.79 -7.65
C GLY A 70 14.05 7.23 -8.79
N PRO A 71 14.95 6.26 -8.51
CA PRO A 71 15.77 5.61 -9.53
C PRO A 71 14.92 4.83 -10.53
N GLU A 72 15.15 5.01 -11.83
CA GLU A 72 14.41 4.30 -12.90
C GLU A 72 14.45 2.78 -12.72
N GLY A 73 15.62 2.23 -12.36
CA GLY A 73 15.77 0.80 -12.11
C GLY A 73 14.89 0.31 -10.97
N PHE A 74 14.77 1.06 -9.86
CA PHE A 74 13.86 0.72 -8.78
C PHE A 74 12.40 0.76 -9.24
N ASN A 75 12.02 1.83 -9.92
CA ASN A 75 10.64 2.03 -10.38
C ASN A 75 10.22 0.91 -11.34
N TYR A 76 11.10 0.55 -12.30
CA TYR A 76 10.84 -0.57 -13.21
C TYR A 76 10.72 -1.91 -12.47
N GLN A 77 11.66 -2.22 -11.57
CA GLN A 77 11.66 -3.50 -10.85
C GLN A 77 10.44 -3.67 -9.94
N ILE A 78 9.98 -2.60 -9.29
CA ILE A 78 8.76 -2.64 -8.49
C ILE A 78 7.53 -2.85 -9.38
N ALA A 79 7.41 -2.13 -10.50
CA ALA A 79 6.32 -2.32 -11.44
C ALA A 79 6.31 -3.77 -12.00
N ALA A 80 7.46 -4.28 -12.40
CA ALA A 80 7.62 -5.64 -12.91
C ALA A 80 7.31 -6.72 -11.86
N MET A 81 7.71 -6.51 -10.61
CA MET A 81 7.41 -7.43 -9.51
C MET A 81 5.88 -7.49 -9.24
N ILE A 82 5.19 -6.37 -9.29
CA ILE A 82 3.75 -6.30 -9.03
C ILE A 82 2.94 -6.81 -10.23
N LEU A 83 3.22 -6.30 -11.43
CA LEU A 83 2.42 -6.54 -12.62
C LEU A 83 2.86 -7.77 -13.42
N GLY A 84 4.12 -8.17 -13.31
CA GLY A 84 4.80 -9.12 -14.20
C GLY A 84 5.46 -8.40 -15.37
N GLU A 85 6.65 -8.86 -15.78
CA GLU A 85 7.42 -8.26 -16.89
C GLU A 85 6.66 -8.29 -18.22
N ASP A 86 5.76 -9.24 -18.39
CA ASP A 86 4.97 -9.42 -19.61
C ASP A 86 3.66 -8.64 -19.63
N ASN A 87 3.31 -7.91 -18.56
CA ASN A 87 2.09 -7.13 -18.49
C ASN A 87 1.99 -6.09 -19.62
N ALA A 88 0.85 -6.04 -20.29
CA ALA A 88 0.61 -5.14 -21.43
C ALA A 88 0.74 -3.66 -21.03
N ALA A 89 0.21 -3.26 -19.87
CA ALA A 89 0.28 -1.87 -19.43
C ALA A 89 1.73 -1.41 -19.20
N LEU A 90 2.61 -2.32 -18.73
CA LEU A 90 4.03 -2.04 -18.55
C LEU A 90 4.75 -1.89 -19.91
N LYS A 91 4.51 -2.83 -20.84
CA LYS A 91 5.11 -2.80 -22.19
C LYS A 91 4.64 -1.59 -23.03
N GLU A 92 3.40 -1.19 -22.85
CA GLU A 92 2.79 -0.05 -23.53
C GLU A 92 3.05 1.29 -22.82
N GLN A 93 3.85 1.29 -21.76
CA GLN A 93 4.17 2.47 -20.94
C GLN A 93 2.93 3.14 -20.31
N ARG A 94 1.87 2.37 -20.08
CA ARG A 94 0.64 2.78 -19.38
C ARG A 94 0.68 2.45 -17.90
N ALA A 95 1.79 1.93 -17.40
CA ALA A 95 2.05 1.70 -16.00
C ALA A 95 3.38 2.32 -15.60
N ILE A 96 3.41 3.02 -14.47
CA ILE A 96 4.60 3.63 -13.89
C ILE A 96 4.62 3.46 -12.38
N SER A 97 5.80 3.21 -11.83
CA SER A 97 6.02 3.28 -10.37
C SER A 97 6.83 4.51 -9.99
N ILE A 98 6.55 5.05 -8.81
CA ILE A 98 7.21 6.23 -8.24
C ILE A 98 7.63 5.86 -6.82
N LEU A 99 8.91 6.01 -6.49
CA LEU A 99 9.45 5.79 -5.15
C LEU A 99 8.77 6.70 -4.12
N THR A 100 8.45 6.14 -2.96
CA THR A 100 7.84 6.85 -1.85
C THR A 100 8.46 6.42 -0.51
N PRO A 101 8.37 7.24 0.56
CA PRO A 101 8.84 6.85 1.88
C PRO A 101 7.92 5.79 2.52
N GLY A 102 8.05 4.56 2.04
CA GLY A 102 7.24 3.40 2.42
C GLY A 102 5.81 3.45 1.87
N GLY A 103 5.03 2.41 2.17
CA GLY A 103 3.62 2.33 1.77
C GLY A 103 2.76 3.47 2.34
N SER A 104 3.06 3.95 3.55
CA SER A 104 2.34 5.10 4.13
C SER A 104 2.54 6.37 3.30
N GLY A 105 3.75 6.58 2.75
CA GLY A 105 4.02 7.68 1.82
C GLY A 105 3.23 7.53 0.52
N ALA A 106 3.15 6.31 -0.01
CA ALA A 106 2.36 5.99 -1.20
C ALA A 106 0.88 6.30 -0.99
N LEU A 107 0.29 5.78 0.09
CA LEU A 107 -1.11 6.03 0.45
C LEU A 107 -1.39 7.53 0.62
N ARG A 108 -0.50 8.26 1.31
CA ARG A 108 -0.67 9.69 1.55
C ARG A 108 -0.61 10.50 0.26
N VAL A 109 0.36 10.24 -0.59
CA VAL A 109 0.52 10.98 -1.86
C VAL A 109 -0.68 10.76 -2.78
N ILE A 110 -1.20 9.54 -2.84
CA ILE A 110 -2.42 9.25 -3.62
C ILE A 110 -3.64 9.94 -3.00
N ALA A 111 -3.78 9.92 -1.69
CA ALA A 111 -4.89 10.61 -1.03
C ALA A 111 -4.92 12.12 -1.34
N GLU A 112 -3.76 12.77 -1.28
CA GLU A 112 -3.62 14.19 -1.66
C GLU A 112 -3.88 14.41 -3.16
N PHE A 113 -3.37 13.52 -4.02
CA PHE A 113 -3.61 13.57 -5.46
C PHE A 113 -5.10 13.50 -5.79
N VAL A 114 -5.81 12.55 -5.18
CA VAL A 114 -7.25 12.39 -5.40
C VAL A 114 -8.02 13.58 -4.86
N ASN A 115 -7.73 14.04 -3.64
CA ASN A 115 -8.42 15.19 -3.06
C ASN A 115 -8.19 16.48 -3.87
N ALA A 116 -6.97 16.68 -4.41
CA ALA A 116 -6.64 17.88 -5.18
C ALA A 116 -7.31 17.89 -6.57
N ASN A 117 -7.41 16.73 -7.23
CA ASN A 117 -7.91 16.66 -8.61
C ASN A 117 -9.38 16.24 -8.70
N PHE A 118 -9.88 15.50 -7.71
CA PHE A 118 -11.24 14.96 -7.67
C PHE A 118 -11.88 15.20 -6.30
N PRO A 119 -12.09 16.46 -5.89
CA PRO A 119 -12.62 16.80 -4.57
C PRO A 119 -14.00 16.18 -4.35
N GLY A 120 -14.19 15.59 -3.16
CA GLY A 120 -15.44 14.93 -2.81
C GLY A 120 -15.53 13.45 -3.21
N THR A 121 -14.51 12.89 -3.85
CA THR A 121 -14.40 11.44 -4.12
C THR A 121 -14.68 10.63 -2.87
N ARG A 122 -15.61 9.68 -2.95
CA ARG A 122 -15.80 8.68 -1.92
C ARG A 122 -14.70 7.63 -2.03
N THR A 123 -14.09 7.33 -0.90
CA THR A 123 -13.09 6.27 -0.79
C THR A 123 -13.64 5.19 0.11
N TRP A 124 -14.02 4.07 -0.49
CA TRP A 124 -14.53 2.90 0.21
C TRP A 124 -13.39 2.14 0.84
N ILE A 125 -13.50 1.84 2.14
CA ILE A 125 -12.49 1.11 2.93
C ILE A 125 -13.12 -0.08 3.62
N SER A 126 -12.37 -1.17 3.78
CA SER A 126 -12.88 -2.37 4.47
C SER A 126 -13.09 -2.15 5.97
N ALA A 127 -14.11 -2.78 6.54
CA ALA A 127 -14.33 -2.89 7.96
C ALA A 127 -14.19 -4.37 8.40
N PRO A 128 -13.10 -4.74 9.11
CA PRO A 128 -11.98 -3.90 9.58
C PRO A 128 -11.00 -3.52 8.46
N THR A 129 -10.11 -2.59 8.78
CA THR A 129 -8.96 -2.22 7.93
C THR A 129 -7.75 -1.89 8.80
N TRP A 130 -6.57 -1.72 8.19
CA TRP A 130 -5.39 -1.23 8.91
C TRP A 130 -5.70 0.11 9.59
N GLY A 131 -5.52 0.16 10.92
CA GLY A 131 -5.98 1.29 11.74
C GLY A 131 -5.46 2.66 11.31
N ASN A 132 -4.33 2.72 10.58
CA ASN A 132 -3.81 3.98 10.09
C ASN A 132 -4.44 4.45 8.75
N HIS A 133 -5.25 3.64 8.07
CA HIS A 133 -5.97 4.10 6.86
C HIS A 133 -6.88 5.28 7.18
N LEU A 134 -7.66 5.19 8.25
CA LEU A 134 -8.60 6.25 8.65
C LEU A 134 -7.92 7.60 8.87
N PRO A 135 -6.94 7.74 9.78
CA PRO A 135 -6.30 9.03 10.01
C PRO A 135 -5.45 9.50 8.82
N LEU A 136 -4.80 8.57 8.09
CA LEU A 136 -3.91 8.91 6.98
C LEU A 136 -4.70 9.47 5.77
N LEU A 137 -5.75 8.76 5.35
CA LEU A 137 -6.56 9.12 4.19
C LEU A 137 -7.53 10.26 4.53
N GLY A 138 -8.17 10.19 5.71
CA GLY A 138 -9.12 11.21 6.15
C GLY A 138 -8.46 12.56 6.39
N SER A 139 -7.23 12.62 6.95
CA SER A 139 -6.51 13.88 7.12
C SER A 139 -6.02 14.51 5.81
N ALA A 140 -5.97 13.73 4.73
CA ALA A 140 -5.74 14.23 3.37
C ALA A 140 -7.02 14.79 2.71
N GLY A 141 -8.16 14.71 3.40
CA GLY A 141 -9.44 15.28 2.91
C GLY A 141 -10.32 14.29 2.16
N LEU A 142 -10.00 12.98 2.11
CA LEU A 142 -10.85 12.01 1.46
C LEU A 142 -12.13 11.72 2.25
N ASN A 143 -13.23 11.54 1.54
CA ASN A 143 -14.53 11.14 2.11
C ASN A 143 -14.56 9.61 2.26
N LEU A 144 -14.30 9.11 3.48
CA LEU A 144 -14.19 7.69 3.76
C LEU A 144 -15.57 7.06 4.02
N VAL A 145 -15.84 5.94 3.35
CA VAL A 145 -17.06 5.14 3.49
C VAL A 145 -16.67 3.70 3.76
N GLU A 146 -17.23 3.09 4.80
CA GLU A 146 -16.91 1.70 5.14
C GLU A 146 -17.76 0.70 4.37
N TYR A 147 -17.15 -0.43 3.97
CA TYR A 147 -17.86 -1.62 3.54
C TYR A 147 -17.52 -2.81 4.44
N PRO A 148 -18.49 -3.71 4.76
CA PRO A 148 -18.21 -4.90 5.57
C PRO A 148 -17.25 -5.82 4.82
N TYR A 149 -16.30 -6.39 5.53
CA TYR A 149 -15.28 -7.27 4.94
C TYR A 149 -15.16 -8.59 5.67
N TYR A 150 -15.14 -8.59 7.02
CA TYR A 150 -14.85 -9.77 7.81
C TYR A 150 -15.91 -10.00 8.88
N ASN A 151 -16.39 -11.24 8.93
CA ASN A 151 -17.34 -11.70 9.94
C ASN A 151 -16.59 -12.37 11.09
N TYR A 152 -16.54 -11.72 12.25
CA TYR A 152 -15.83 -12.22 13.43
C TYR A 152 -16.50 -13.44 14.09
N ASP A 153 -17.81 -13.61 13.94
CA ASP A 153 -18.53 -14.75 14.52
C ASP A 153 -18.27 -16.03 13.73
N LYS A 154 -18.13 -15.90 12.42
CA LYS A 154 -17.86 -17.01 11.50
C LYS A 154 -16.38 -17.20 11.19
N HIS A 155 -15.53 -16.23 11.52
CA HIS A 155 -14.11 -16.19 11.17
C HIS A 155 -13.83 -16.32 9.66
N GLU A 156 -14.64 -15.64 8.85
CA GLU A 156 -14.52 -15.67 7.38
C GLU A 156 -14.77 -14.29 6.76
N ILE A 157 -14.39 -14.12 5.49
CA ILE A 157 -14.73 -12.93 4.72
C ILE A 157 -16.23 -12.93 4.44
N ASP A 158 -16.90 -11.82 4.74
CA ASP A 158 -18.31 -11.62 4.40
C ASP A 158 -18.43 -11.03 2.97
N PHE A 159 -18.01 -11.82 1.99
CA PHE A 159 -17.91 -11.38 0.61
C PHE A 159 -19.26 -10.94 0.02
N ASP A 160 -20.34 -11.60 0.38
CA ASP A 160 -21.68 -11.26 -0.12
C ASP A 160 -22.10 -9.86 0.38
N GLN A 161 -21.86 -9.56 1.65
CA GLN A 161 -22.14 -8.25 2.23
C GLN A 161 -21.23 -7.16 1.67
N MET A 162 -19.93 -7.48 1.50
CA MET A 162 -18.98 -6.61 0.83
C MET A 162 -19.50 -6.21 -0.55
N MET A 163 -19.79 -7.17 -1.40
CA MET A 163 -20.24 -6.93 -2.77
C MET A 163 -21.61 -6.26 -2.82
N ASN A 164 -22.52 -6.60 -1.91
CA ASN A 164 -23.84 -5.96 -1.83
C ASN A 164 -23.70 -4.47 -1.45
N THR A 165 -22.80 -4.13 -0.54
CA THR A 165 -22.52 -2.74 -0.16
C THR A 165 -21.83 -1.99 -1.30
N LEU A 166 -20.84 -2.59 -1.95
CA LEU A 166 -20.12 -2.00 -3.07
C LEU A 166 -20.96 -1.79 -4.34
N LYS A 167 -22.20 -2.31 -4.41
CA LYS A 167 -23.17 -1.91 -5.46
C LYS A 167 -23.46 -0.41 -5.45
N GLN A 168 -23.18 0.29 -4.34
CA GLN A 168 -23.34 1.73 -4.22
C GLN A 168 -22.12 2.53 -4.70
N ALA A 169 -20.99 1.86 -4.96
CA ALA A 169 -19.83 2.48 -5.56
C ALA A 169 -20.11 2.78 -7.03
N THR A 170 -19.64 3.93 -7.51
CA THR A 170 -19.93 4.42 -8.85
C THR A 170 -18.67 5.00 -9.49
N ILE A 171 -18.78 5.41 -10.74
CA ILE A 171 -17.73 6.13 -11.44
C ILE A 171 -17.23 7.33 -10.61
N GLY A 172 -15.93 7.47 -10.49
CA GLY A 172 -15.27 8.51 -9.68
C GLY A 172 -15.07 8.14 -8.21
N ASP A 173 -15.59 7.01 -7.73
CA ASP A 173 -15.26 6.49 -6.39
C ASP A 173 -13.94 5.71 -6.43
N LEU A 174 -13.23 5.68 -5.30
CA LEU A 174 -12.14 4.73 -5.05
C LEU A 174 -12.63 3.59 -4.16
N VAL A 175 -12.19 2.36 -4.43
CA VAL A 175 -12.39 1.23 -3.54
C VAL A 175 -11.03 0.71 -3.10
N LEU A 176 -10.67 0.98 -1.83
CA LEU A 176 -9.43 0.50 -1.25
C LEU A 176 -9.62 -0.94 -0.79
N VAL A 177 -8.74 -1.82 -1.30
CA VAL A 177 -8.65 -3.22 -0.91
C VAL A 177 -7.21 -3.60 -0.60
N HIS A 178 -7.00 -4.55 0.31
CA HIS A 178 -5.68 -5.12 0.55
C HIS A 178 -5.36 -6.14 -0.54
N GLY A 179 -4.18 -6.06 -1.15
CA GLY A 179 -3.78 -6.96 -2.25
C GLY A 179 -3.58 -8.40 -1.80
N CYS A 180 -3.05 -8.60 -0.59
CA CYS A 180 -2.86 -9.88 0.08
C CYS A 180 -2.62 -9.66 1.58
N CYS A 181 -2.75 -10.72 2.39
CA CYS A 181 -2.48 -10.73 3.83
C CYS A 181 -3.20 -9.58 4.54
N HIS A 182 -4.54 -9.53 4.40
CA HIS A 182 -5.38 -8.44 4.88
C HIS A 182 -5.11 -8.11 6.35
N ASN A 183 -4.75 -6.88 6.63
CA ASN A 183 -4.51 -6.38 7.99
C ASN A 183 -5.78 -5.66 8.53
N PRO A 184 -6.44 -6.14 9.63
CA PRO A 184 -5.89 -7.08 10.62
C PRO A 184 -6.40 -8.54 10.54
N CYS A 185 -7.34 -8.88 9.65
CA CYS A 185 -8.06 -10.15 9.77
C CYS A 185 -7.36 -11.35 9.12
N GLY A 186 -6.36 -11.13 8.25
CA GLY A 186 -5.65 -12.21 7.53
C GLY A 186 -6.49 -12.95 6.48
N GLY A 187 -7.74 -12.51 6.24
CA GLY A 187 -8.61 -13.11 5.24
C GLY A 187 -8.40 -12.48 3.87
N ASP A 188 -8.00 -13.25 2.88
CA ASP A 188 -7.75 -12.78 1.51
C ASP A 188 -8.82 -13.26 0.55
N LEU A 189 -9.13 -12.46 -0.48
CA LEU A 189 -10.09 -12.82 -1.52
C LEU A 189 -9.59 -14.01 -2.33
N SER A 190 -10.48 -14.98 -2.59
CA SER A 190 -10.19 -16.07 -3.52
C SER A 190 -10.08 -15.55 -4.97
N LYS A 191 -9.57 -16.39 -5.88
CA LYS A 191 -9.52 -16.03 -7.31
C LYS A 191 -10.89 -15.70 -7.88
N GLU A 192 -11.90 -16.46 -7.50
CA GLU A 192 -13.30 -16.26 -7.91
C GLU A 192 -13.84 -14.94 -7.35
N GLN A 193 -13.50 -14.61 -6.11
CA GLN A 193 -13.88 -13.35 -5.48
C GLN A 193 -13.19 -12.16 -6.13
N TRP A 194 -11.89 -12.28 -6.48
CA TRP A 194 -11.19 -11.27 -7.27
C TRP A 194 -11.81 -11.07 -8.65
N MET A 195 -12.22 -12.14 -9.34
CA MET A 195 -12.92 -12.03 -10.62
C MET A 195 -14.24 -11.27 -10.45
N ALA A 196 -15.07 -11.64 -9.47
CA ALA A 196 -16.34 -10.96 -9.20
C ALA A 196 -16.16 -9.48 -8.80
N PHE A 197 -15.12 -9.16 -8.03
CA PHE A 197 -14.76 -7.78 -7.69
C PHE A 197 -14.34 -6.99 -8.94
N THR A 198 -13.52 -7.58 -9.80
CA THR A 198 -13.08 -6.96 -11.06
C THR A 198 -14.25 -6.69 -12.00
N GLU A 199 -15.15 -7.63 -12.17
CA GLU A 199 -16.38 -7.46 -12.96
C GLU A 199 -17.29 -6.34 -12.40
N ALA A 200 -17.33 -6.21 -11.07
CA ALA A 200 -18.08 -5.12 -10.44
C ALA A 200 -17.42 -3.76 -10.71
N ALA A 201 -16.09 -3.67 -10.61
CA ALA A 201 -15.34 -2.47 -10.92
C ALA A 201 -15.53 -2.05 -12.38
N GLU A 202 -15.42 -3.00 -13.33
CA GLU A 202 -15.65 -2.75 -14.76
C GLU A 202 -17.09 -2.24 -15.03
N ARG A 203 -18.09 -2.88 -14.45
CA ARG A 203 -19.49 -2.52 -14.66
C ARG A 203 -19.89 -1.20 -14.02
N GLN A 204 -19.35 -0.87 -12.84
CA GLN A 204 -19.73 0.31 -12.04
C GLN A 204 -18.81 1.51 -12.29
N GLY A 205 -17.61 1.28 -12.80
CA GLY A 205 -16.64 2.32 -13.13
C GLY A 205 -15.90 2.91 -11.94
N PHE A 206 -15.90 2.29 -10.76
CA PHE A 206 -15.05 2.72 -9.66
C PHE A 206 -13.59 2.31 -9.88
N THR A 207 -12.66 3.08 -9.37
CA THR A 207 -11.22 2.79 -9.49
C THR A 207 -10.72 1.99 -8.29
N PRO A 208 -10.17 0.77 -8.48
CA PRO A 208 -9.51 0.04 -7.40
C PRO A 208 -8.25 0.74 -6.90
N PHE A 209 -8.12 0.84 -5.58
CA PHE A 209 -6.95 1.34 -4.87
C PHE A 209 -6.39 0.23 -3.99
N ILE A 210 -5.25 -0.34 -4.34
CA ILE A 210 -4.69 -1.52 -3.70
C ILE A 210 -3.62 -1.13 -2.69
N ASP A 211 -3.79 -1.54 -1.42
CA ASP A 211 -2.71 -1.54 -0.44
C ASP A 211 -1.98 -2.90 -0.50
N LEU A 212 -0.73 -2.88 -0.97
CA LEU A 212 0.10 -4.06 -1.18
C LEU A 212 1.33 -4.01 -0.26
N ALA A 213 1.13 -4.35 1.01
CA ALA A 213 2.20 -4.29 2.01
C ALA A 213 2.94 -5.62 2.20
N TYR A 214 2.39 -6.74 1.72
CA TYR A 214 2.82 -8.08 2.13
C TYR A 214 3.11 -9.04 0.97
N GLN A 215 3.26 -8.58 -0.26
CA GLN A 215 3.55 -9.43 -1.42
C GLN A 215 4.72 -10.39 -1.14
N GLY A 216 4.49 -11.68 -1.31
CA GLY A 216 5.45 -12.75 -1.07
C GLY A 216 5.36 -13.39 0.32
N LEU A 217 4.47 -12.92 1.20
CA LEU A 217 4.32 -13.43 2.57
C LEU A 217 3.00 -14.20 2.78
N GLY A 218 2.11 -14.23 1.79
CA GLY A 218 0.93 -15.09 1.76
C GLY A 218 1.26 -16.42 1.08
N ASP A 219 0.78 -16.59 -0.14
CA ASP A 219 0.98 -17.79 -0.96
C ASP A 219 2.22 -17.71 -1.88
N GLY A 220 2.94 -16.59 -1.85
CA GLY A 220 4.16 -16.35 -2.61
C GLY A 220 4.09 -15.16 -3.54
N LEU A 221 5.27 -14.75 -4.09
CA LEU A 221 5.43 -13.52 -4.86
C LEU A 221 4.43 -13.38 -6.02
N GLU A 222 4.15 -14.46 -6.72
CA GLU A 222 3.28 -14.49 -7.89
C GLU A 222 1.80 -14.64 -7.52
N ALA A 223 1.51 -15.47 -6.53
CA ALA A 223 0.14 -15.74 -6.11
C ALA A 223 -0.49 -14.53 -5.41
N ASP A 224 0.28 -13.83 -4.58
CA ASP A 224 -0.18 -12.69 -3.79
C ASP A 224 -0.59 -11.46 -4.63
N VAL A 225 -0.17 -11.40 -5.88
CA VAL A 225 -0.53 -10.30 -6.80
C VAL A 225 -1.54 -10.70 -7.87
N TYR A 226 -2.15 -11.88 -7.74
CA TYR A 226 -3.16 -12.35 -8.70
C TYR A 226 -4.27 -11.29 -8.92
N GLY A 227 -4.85 -10.75 -7.86
CA GLY A 227 -5.89 -9.73 -7.94
C GLY A 227 -5.43 -8.45 -8.62
N VAL A 228 -4.22 -7.99 -8.29
CA VAL A 228 -3.64 -6.77 -8.90
C VAL A 228 -3.43 -6.95 -10.40
N ARG A 229 -2.88 -8.10 -10.81
CA ARG A 229 -2.65 -8.40 -12.23
C ARG A 229 -3.96 -8.52 -13.00
N LEU A 230 -4.95 -9.21 -12.43
CA LEU A 230 -6.28 -9.32 -13.04
C LEU A 230 -6.92 -7.94 -13.25
N LEU A 231 -6.86 -7.06 -12.25
CA LEU A 231 -7.35 -5.69 -12.35
C LEU A 231 -6.61 -4.90 -13.43
N SER A 232 -5.28 -5.00 -13.49
CA SER A 232 -4.45 -4.28 -14.48
C SER A 232 -4.69 -4.73 -15.93
N GLU A 233 -5.15 -5.96 -16.13
CA GLU A 233 -5.49 -6.51 -17.44
C GLU A 233 -6.90 -6.13 -17.92
N LYS A 234 -7.81 -5.92 -16.96
CA LYS A 234 -9.24 -5.75 -17.24
C LYS A 234 -9.73 -4.32 -17.16
N LEU A 235 -9.10 -3.50 -16.33
CA LEU A 235 -9.56 -2.15 -16.04
C LEU A 235 -8.66 -1.09 -16.66
N PRO A 236 -9.25 0.05 -17.05
CA PRO A 236 -8.47 1.17 -17.61
C PRO A 236 -7.59 1.84 -16.55
N GLU A 237 -8.00 1.83 -15.29
CA GLU A 237 -7.31 2.53 -14.20
C GLU A 237 -7.21 1.66 -12.95
N VAL A 238 -6.01 1.55 -12.40
CA VAL A 238 -5.74 0.91 -11.10
C VAL A 238 -4.63 1.67 -10.39
N ILE A 239 -4.76 1.83 -9.08
CA ILE A 239 -3.75 2.45 -8.23
C ILE A 239 -3.24 1.43 -7.23
N VAL A 240 -1.92 1.31 -7.10
CA VAL A 240 -1.30 0.41 -6.11
C VAL A 240 -0.36 1.20 -5.21
N ALA A 241 -0.59 1.14 -3.90
CA ALA A 241 0.36 1.58 -2.88
C ALA A 241 1.12 0.36 -2.36
N SER A 242 2.39 0.24 -2.68
CA SER A 242 3.21 -0.90 -2.27
C SER A 242 4.26 -0.53 -1.24
N SER A 243 4.70 -1.52 -0.46
CA SER A 243 5.69 -1.35 0.60
C SER A 243 6.76 -2.42 0.55
N CYS A 244 8.02 -2.02 0.69
CA CYS A 244 9.16 -2.93 0.86
C CYS A 244 9.46 -3.23 2.34
N SER A 245 8.63 -2.74 3.27
CA SER A 245 8.91 -2.87 4.71
C SER A 245 8.92 -4.31 5.18
N LYS A 246 7.99 -5.16 4.71
CA LYS A 246 7.83 -6.54 5.20
C LYS A 246 8.53 -7.54 4.30
N ASN A 247 8.22 -7.59 3.01
CA ASN A 247 8.74 -8.58 2.07
C ASN A 247 10.27 -8.49 1.87
N PHE A 248 10.85 -7.29 1.94
CA PHE A 248 12.30 -7.09 1.91
C PHE A 248 12.92 -6.92 3.31
N GLY A 249 12.12 -6.87 4.38
CA GLY A 249 12.60 -6.60 5.73
C GLY A 249 13.19 -5.19 5.94
N LEU A 250 12.81 -4.24 5.09
CA LEU A 250 13.31 -2.84 5.10
C LEU A 250 12.44 -1.92 5.95
N TYR A 251 11.96 -2.39 7.10
CA TYR A 251 11.00 -1.69 7.96
C TYR A 251 11.35 -0.23 8.24
N ARG A 252 12.61 0.04 8.57
CA ARG A 252 13.08 1.39 8.96
C ARG A 252 13.60 2.22 7.80
N GLU A 253 13.90 1.60 6.66
CA GLU A 253 14.50 2.29 5.48
C GLU A 253 13.46 3.11 4.72
N ARG A 254 12.18 2.93 5.06
CA ARG A 254 11.06 3.69 4.50
C ARG A 254 11.01 3.64 2.98
N THR A 255 11.00 2.44 2.41
CA THR A 255 10.96 2.20 0.97
C THR A 255 9.59 1.63 0.57
N GLY A 256 8.99 2.21 -0.43
CA GLY A 256 7.72 1.81 -1.04
C GLY A 256 7.51 2.50 -2.37
N ALA A 257 6.38 2.28 -3.00
CA ALA A 257 6.05 2.93 -4.27
C ALA A 257 4.55 3.13 -4.46
N VAL A 258 4.20 4.16 -5.21
CA VAL A 258 2.93 4.25 -5.93
C VAL A 258 3.14 3.64 -7.30
N THR A 259 2.28 2.70 -7.70
CA THR A 259 2.19 2.24 -9.10
C THR A 259 0.84 2.66 -9.65
N LEU A 260 0.87 3.42 -10.75
CA LEU A 260 -0.30 3.82 -11.50
C LEU A 260 -0.42 2.97 -12.76
N ILE A 261 -1.62 2.52 -13.04
CA ILE A 261 -2.03 1.97 -14.32
C ILE A 261 -3.11 2.89 -14.89
N GLY A 262 -2.95 3.34 -16.14
CA GLY A 262 -3.89 4.21 -16.82
C GLY A 262 -4.31 3.68 -18.18
N GLU A 263 -5.31 4.32 -18.76
CA GLU A 263 -5.85 3.97 -20.09
C GLU A 263 -4.88 4.33 -21.21
N SER A 264 -4.08 5.41 -21.03
CA SER A 264 -3.12 5.88 -22.02
C SER A 264 -1.82 6.40 -21.39
N VAL A 265 -0.77 6.47 -22.20
CA VAL A 265 0.52 7.06 -21.80
C VAL A 265 0.37 8.51 -21.37
N ASP A 266 -0.44 9.29 -22.09
CA ASP A 266 -0.67 10.73 -21.79
C ASP A 266 -1.36 10.89 -20.44
N GLN A 267 -2.35 10.06 -20.12
CA GLN A 267 -3.03 10.07 -18.83
C GLN A 267 -2.08 9.73 -17.68
N VAL A 268 -1.26 8.70 -17.84
CA VAL A 268 -0.27 8.29 -16.84
C VAL A 268 0.78 9.38 -16.63
N ASN A 269 1.28 9.99 -17.70
CA ASN A 269 2.24 11.10 -17.61
C ASN A 269 1.65 12.33 -16.92
N ALA A 270 0.41 12.70 -17.25
CA ALA A 270 -0.30 13.79 -16.59
C ALA A 270 -0.47 13.52 -15.08
N SER A 271 -0.97 12.35 -14.71
CA SER A 271 -1.15 11.93 -13.32
C SER A 271 0.18 11.89 -12.57
N THR A 272 1.24 11.34 -13.20
CA THR A 272 2.59 11.33 -12.65
C THR A 272 3.08 12.74 -12.32
N SER A 273 2.90 13.70 -13.24
CA SER A 273 3.33 15.08 -13.02
C SER A 273 2.67 15.71 -11.79
N GLN A 274 1.39 15.44 -11.57
CA GLN A 274 0.64 15.91 -10.40
C GLN A 274 1.11 15.23 -9.11
N ILE A 275 1.30 13.91 -9.14
CA ILE A 275 1.83 13.14 -8.00
C ILE A 275 3.22 13.63 -7.61
N LEU A 276 4.11 13.88 -8.55
CA LEU A 276 5.45 14.42 -8.27
C LEU A 276 5.38 15.82 -7.67
N SER A 277 4.48 16.68 -8.15
CA SER A 277 4.24 18.00 -7.55
C SER A 277 3.80 17.90 -6.09
N ILE A 278 2.90 16.97 -5.77
CA ILE A 278 2.42 16.70 -4.42
C ILE A 278 3.53 16.10 -3.54
N ALA A 279 4.25 15.11 -4.04
CA ALA A 279 5.40 14.51 -3.36
C ALA A 279 6.44 15.58 -2.99
N ARG A 280 6.70 16.53 -3.90
CA ARG A 280 7.59 17.67 -3.64
C ARG A 280 7.15 18.52 -2.46
N GLN A 281 5.84 18.67 -2.24
CA GLN A 281 5.28 19.43 -1.13
C GLN A 281 5.33 18.67 0.20
N ILE A 282 5.23 17.33 0.19
CA ILE A 282 5.13 16.52 1.40
C ILE A 282 6.53 16.14 1.93
N TYR A 283 7.39 15.58 1.09
CA TYR A 283 8.71 15.06 1.49
C TYR A 283 9.84 15.39 0.52
N SER A 284 9.57 16.13 -0.53
CA SER A 284 10.52 16.54 -1.56
C SER A 284 10.96 15.40 -2.49
N ILE A 285 11.78 14.47 -2.01
CA ILE A 285 12.31 13.29 -2.71
C ILE A 285 12.41 12.18 -1.65
N ALA A 286 12.03 10.94 -1.99
CA ALA A 286 12.12 9.78 -1.09
C ALA A 286 13.52 9.15 -1.11
#